data_87cc1fb2c8dde30a409f9e3f6dbc56e0
#
_entry.id   87cc1fb2c8dde30a409f9e3f6dbc56e0
#
_cell.length_a   1.000
_cell.length_b   1.000
_cell.length_c   1.000
_cell.angle_alpha   90.00
_cell.angle_beta   90.00
_cell.angle_gamma   90.00
#
_symmetry.space_group_name_H-M   'P 1'
#
loop_
_entity.id
_entity.type
_entity.pdbx_description
1 polymer ?
#
loop_
_entity_poly.entity_id
_entity_poly.type
_entity_poly.pdbx_seq_one_letter_code
_entity_poly.pdbx_strand_id
1 'polypeptide(L)'
;MKLTKEQLAMLETPCVILDVAQARRNIEAMQAAADAAGCALRPHIKTHKMAVFARMQVEAGAQGITCAKVSEAETMAAGGLRDIFIAYPMVGAFRIRRALALAPKLDRLILAVDSWECARELSDAAQAEGLCLEVRLEIDTGAGRTGVPLEHAAALAQRIAAMPGLRLTGIYTFKGLIYQGAPTQDNILAAKEEGEMMAEAARSIRAAGVAIQDVSAGSSPTGVAVAQTGLVTEVRPGTYIFKDQML
;
A
#
# COMPACT_ATOMS: atom_id res chain seq x y z
N MET A 1 1.66 14.05 -25.78
CA MET A 1 0.94 15.35 -25.82
C MET A 1 1.81 16.38 -26.55
N LYS A 2 1.24 17.17 -27.48
CA LYS A 2 1.90 18.36 -28.07
C LYS A 2 1.09 19.58 -27.68
N LEU A 3 1.74 20.56 -27.04
CA LEU A 3 1.11 21.83 -26.71
C LEU A 3 1.18 22.78 -27.90
N THR A 4 0.15 23.61 -28.10
CA THR A 4 0.16 24.70 -29.06
C THR A 4 1.06 25.86 -28.54
N LYS A 5 1.44 26.78 -29.44
CA LYS A 5 2.21 27.95 -29.04
C LYS A 5 1.47 28.84 -28.05
N GLU A 6 0.15 28.98 -28.23
CA GLU A 6 -0.73 29.71 -27.33
C GLU A 6 -0.77 29.08 -25.93
N GLN A 7 -0.91 27.74 -25.87
CA GLN A 7 -0.87 27.02 -24.59
C GLN A 7 0.49 27.18 -23.89
N LEU A 8 1.60 27.08 -24.63
CA LEU A 8 2.94 27.29 -24.08
C LEU A 8 3.13 28.72 -23.53
N ALA A 9 2.58 29.73 -24.20
CA ALA A 9 2.64 31.12 -23.77
C ALA A 9 1.85 31.42 -22.49
N MET A 10 0.91 30.54 -22.10
CA MET A 10 0.13 30.65 -20.86
C MET A 10 0.78 29.97 -19.65
N LEU A 11 1.90 29.28 -19.84
CA LEU A 11 2.55 28.53 -18.76
C LEU A 11 3.63 29.38 -18.09
N GLU A 12 3.55 29.47 -16.78
CA GLU A 12 4.66 29.95 -15.97
C GLU A 12 5.70 28.84 -15.80
N THR A 13 6.95 29.11 -16.19
CA THR A 13 8.04 28.12 -16.12
C THR A 13 8.97 28.40 -14.93
N PRO A 14 9.52 27.35 -14.27
CA PRO A 14 9.36 25.93 -14.57
C PRO A 14 8.01 25.35 -14.09
N CYS A 15 7.36 24.47 -14.89
CA CYS A 15 6.14 23.78 -14.52
C CYS A 15 6.14 22.32 -14.96
N VAL A 16 5.38 21.47 -14.27
CA VAL A 16 5.15 20.08 -14.64
C VAL A 16 3.82 19.97 -15.38
N ILE A 17 3.84 19.36 -16.55
CA ILE A 17 2.65 19.16 -17.38
C ILE A 17 2.28 17.68 -17.34
N LEU A 18 1.01 17.38 -17.01
CA LEU A 18 0.50 16.04 -16.97
C LEU A 18 -0.44 15.76 -18.16
N ASP A 19 -0.15 14.70 -18.90
CA ASP A 19 -1.09 14.17 -19.89
C ASP A 19 -2.16 13.34 -19.22
N VAL A 20 -3.31 13.96 -18.93
CA VAL A 20 -4.43 13.32 -18.23
C VAL A 20 -4.99 12.13 -19.03
N ALA A 21 -5.00 12.22 -20.37
CA ALA A 21 -5.48 11.12 -21.21
C ALA A 21 -4.53 9.91 -21.11
N GLN A 22 -3.22 10.14 -21.05
CA GLN A 22 -2.25 9.06 -20.84
C GLN A 22 -2.37 8.48 -19.42
N ALA A 23 -2.49 9.33 -18.40
CA ALA A 23 -2.70 8.86 -17.03
C ALA A 23 -3.95 7.97 -16.91
N ARG A 24 -5.05 8.34 -17.57
CA ARG A 24 -6.29 7.53 -17.62
C ARG A 24 -6.03 6.16 -18.25
N ARG A 25 -5.38 6.10 -19.42
CA ARG A 25 -5.03 4.83 -20.07
C ARG A 25 -4.15 3.94 -19.17
N ASN A 26 -3.20 4.55 -18.45
CA ASN A 26 -2.34 3.79 -17.54
C ASN A 26 -3.12 3.24 -16.35
N ILE A 27 -4.08 4.02 -15.81
CA ILE A 27 -4.98 3.58 -14.73
C ILE A 27 -5.81 2.39 -15.19
N GLU A 28 -6.48 2.51 -16.33
CA GLU A 28 -7.34 1.47 -16.91
C GLU A 28 -6.54 0.18 -17.21
N ALA A 29 -5.35 0.32 -17.78
CA ALA A 29 -4.48 -0.83 -18.10
C ALA A 29 -4.02 -1.58 -16.84
N MET A 30 -3.65 -0.86 -15.78
CA MET A 30 -3.22 -1.48 -14.52
C MET A 30 -4.39 -2.16 -13.80
N GLN A 31 -5.57 -1.54 -13.80
CA GLN A 31 -6.78 -2.15 -13.24
C GLN A 31 -7.13 -3.44 -13.99
N ALA A 32 -7.18 -3.38 -15.32
CA ALA A 32 -7.48 -4.56 -16.14
C ALA A 32 -6.46 -5.71 -15.92
N ALA A 33 -5.19 -5.39 -15.71
CA ALA A 33 -4.16 -6.40 -15.41
C ALA A 33 -4.37 -7.04 -14.03
N ALA A 34 -4.76 -6.27 -13.03
CA ALA A 34 -5.08 -6.78 -11.69
C ALA A 34 -6.35 -7.65 -11.73
N ASP A 35 -7.40 -7.19 -12.40
CA ASP A 35 -8.66 -7.93 -12.56
C ASP A 35 -8.45 -9.28 -13.28
N ALA A 36 -7.65 -9.28 -14.35
CA ALA A 36 -7.30 -10.50 -15.09
C ALA A 36 -6.53 -11.52 -14.23
N ALA A 37 -5.80 -11.05 -13.24
CA ALA A 37 -5.10 -11.90 -12.26
C ALA A 37 -5.97 -12.26 -11.03
N GLY A 38 -7.21 -11.79 -10.94
CA GLY A 38 -8.07 -11.99 -9.77
C GLY A 38 -7.52 -11.34 -8.50
N CYS A 39 -6.75 -10.26 -8.64
CA CYS A 39 -6.03 -9.60 -7.56
C CYS A 39 -6.55 -8.16 -7.37
N ALA A 40 -6.78 -7.74 -6.13
CA ALA A 40 -7.23 -6.38 -5.85
C ALA A 40 -6.13 -5.35 -6.14
N LEU A 41 -6.53 -4.18 -6.66
CA LEU A 41 -5.64 -3.04 -6.84
C LEU A 41 -5.89 -2.00 -5.73
N ARG A 42 -4.83 -1.60 -5.03
CA ARG A 42 -4.83 -0.50 -4.05
C ARG A 42 -3.68 0.46 -4.32
N PRO A 43 -3.79 1.32 -5.34
CA PRO A 43 -2.65 2.11 -5.84
C PRO A 43 -2.04 3.00 -4.76
N HIS A 44 -0.72 3.18 -4.83
CA HIS A 44 0.00 4.07 -3.94
C HIS A 44 0.02 5.50 -4.48
N ILE A 45 -0.60 6.44 -3.75
CA ILE A 45 -0.78 7.83 -4.21
C ILE A 45 0.45 8.73 -3.98
N LYS A 46 1.49 8.23 -3.30
CA LYS A 46 2.70 9.04 -3.00
C LYS A 46 3.36 9.65 -4.22
N THR A 47 3.14 9.08 -5.41
CA THR A 47 3.67 9.57 -6.68
C THR A 47 3.03 10.88 -7.10
N HIS A 48 1.72 11.01 -6.99
CA HIS A 48 0.98 12.17 -7.46
C HIS A 48 0.41 13.06 -6.34
N LYS A 49 0.01 12.48 -5.19
CA LYS A 49 -0.59 13.17 -4.04
C LYS A 49 -1.82 14.03 -4.38
N MET A 50 -2.53 13.69 -5.43
CA MET A 50 -3.68 14.42 -5.96
C MET A 50 -4.95 13.60 -5.81
N ALA A 51 -5.95 14.14 -5.11
CA ALA A 51 -7.23 13.47 -4.92
C ALA A 51 -7.97 13.20 -6.25
N VAL A 52 -7.77 14.05 -7.27
CA VAL A 52 -8.38 13.86 -8.59
C VAL A 52 -7.93 12.55 -9.23
N PHE A 53 -6.64 12.24 -9.23
CA PHE A 53 -6.14 10.98 -9.78
C PHE A 53 -6.49 9.78 -8.90
N ALA A 54 -6.47 9.95 -7.56
CA ALA A 54 -6.90 8.91 -6.65
C ALA A 54 -8.38 8.51 -6.87
N ARG A 55 -9.28 9.49 -7.11
CA ARG A 55 -10.67 9.20 -7.50
C ARG A 55 -10.75 8.46 -8.84
N MET A 56 -10.01 8.90 -9.86
CA MET A 56 -9.97 8.19 -11.15
C MET A 56 -9.53 6.73 -11.00
N GLN A 57 -8.60 6.43 -10.08
CA GLN A 57 -8.15 5.07 -9.79
C GLN A 57 -9.26 4.24 -9.13
N VAL A 58 -9.99 4.81 -8.16
CA VAL A 58 -11.12 4.14 -7.50
C VAL A 58 -12.30 3.97 -8.47
N GLU A 59 -12.61 4.97 -9.27
CA GLU A 59 -13.65 4.90 -10.33
C GLU A 59 -13.34 3.83 -11.38
N ALA A 60 -12.06 3.56 -11.64
CA ALA A 60 -11.61 2.49 -12.55
C ALA A 60 -11.70 1.08 -11.93
N GLY A 61 -11.96 0.96 -10.63
CA GLY A 61 -12.13 -0.33 -9.95
C GLY A 61 -11.15 -0.61 -8.80
N ALA A 62 -10.23 0.31 -8.47
CA ALA A 62 -9.36 0.12 -7.33
C ALA A 62 -10.16 0.03 -6.02
N GLN A 63 -9.84 -0.96 -5.18
CA GLN A 63 -10.54 -1.22 -3.92
C GLN A 63 -10.47 -0.05 -2.93
N GLY A 64 -9.42 0.75 -3.03
CA GLY A 64 -9.11 1.90 -2.20
C GLY A 64 -7.74 2.42 -2.58
N ILE A 65 -7.11 3.22 -1.75
CA ILE A 65 -5.79 3.81 -2.00
C ILE A 65 -4.78 3.51 -0.89
N THR A 66 -3.50 3.65 -1.23
CA THR A 66 -2.39 3.55 -0.28
C THR A 66 -1.70 4.91 -0.13
N CYS A 67 -1.50 5.35 1.10
CA CYS A 67 -0.77 6.56 1.47
C CYS A 67 0.55 6.22 2.18
N ALA A 68 1.56 7.09 2.07
CA ALA A 68 2.82 6.94 2.77
C ALA A 68 2.83 7.59 4.17
N LYS A 69 1.87 8.45 4.48
CA LYS A 69 1.79 9.16 5.76
C LYS A 69 0.39 9.69 6.05
N VAL A 70 0.14 10.01 7.32
CA VAL A 70 -1.17 10.49 7.78
C VAL A 70 -1.62 11.76 7.05
N SER A 71 -0.72 12.72 6.80
CA SER A 71 -1.11 13.96 6.09
C SER A 71 -1.54 13.74 4.64
N GLU A 72 -1.02 12.71 3.96
CA GLU A 72 -1.55 12.30 2.66
C GLU A 72 -2.96 11.73 2.80
N ALA A 73 -3.17 10.86 3.79
CA ALA A 73 -4.48 10.27 4.06
C ALA A 73 -5.54 11.33 4.41
N GLU A 74 -5.20 12.33 5.22
CA GLU A 74 -6.09 13.47 5.52
C GLU A 74 -6.48 14.26 4.27
N THR A 75 -5.51 14.54 3.39
CA THR A 75 -5.76 15.22 2.11
C THR A 75 -6.66 14.39 1.20
N MET A 76 -6.43 13.08 1.12
CA MET A 76 -7.24 12.18 0.31
C MET A 76 -8.66 12.04 0.87
N ALA A 77 -8.81 11.92 2.18
CA ALA A 77 -10.11 11.89 2.87
C ALA A 77 -10.92 13.19 2.62
N ALA A 78 -10.27 14.35 2.71
CA ALA A 78 -10.87 15.63 2.37
C ALA A 78 -11.27 15.70 0.89
N GLY A 79 -10.54 15.00 0.01
CA GLY A 79 -10.85 14.83 -1.41
C GLY A 79 -11.90 13.78 -1.72
N GLY A 80 -12.55 13.17 -0.73
CA GLY A 80 -13.66 12.23 -0.90
C GLY A 80 -13.27 10.74 -0.94
N LEU A 81 -11.98 10.38 -0.75
CA LEU A 81 -11.55 8.98 -0.66
C LEU A 81 -11.95 8.41 0.70
N ARG A 82 -12.48 7.17 0.74
CA ARG A 82 -13.07 6.57 1.94
C ARG A 82 -12.40 5.29 2.41
N ASP A 83 -11.70 4.55 1.55
CA ASP A 83 -10.92 3.36 1.89
C ASP A 83 -9.43 3.67 1.71
N ILE A 84 -8.69 3.80 2.83
CA ILE A 84 -7.31 4.27 2.85
C ILE A 84 -6.44 3.33 3.68
N PHE A 85 -5.34 2.88 3.09
CA PHE A 85 -4.26 2.18 3.79
C PHE A 85 -3.07 3.12 3.97
N ILE A 86 -2.61 3.35 5.20
CA ILE A 86 -1.36 4.06 5.48
C ILE A 86 -0.25 3.01 5.65
N ALA A 87 0.49 2.77 4.54
CA ALA A 87 1.52 1.73 4.45
C ALA A 87 2.88 2.26 4.95
N TYR A 88 2.93 2.63 6.21
CA TYR A 88 4.14 2.99 6.96
C TYR A 88 3.89 2.76 8.45
N PRO A 89 4.82 2.15 9.19
CA PRO A 89 4.62 1.84 10.61
C PRO A 89 4.17 3.05 11.42
N MET A 90 3.07 2.88 12.16
CA MET A 90 2.39 3.98 12.86
C MET A 90 2.98 4.16 14.26
N VAL A 91 4.03 4.96 14.33
CA VAL A 91 4.79 5.23 15.56
C VAL A 91 4.72 6.71 15.94
N GLY A 92 4.59 6.97 17.24
CA GLY A 92 4.64 8.29 17.85
C GLY A 92 3.28 8.94 18.02
N ALA A 93 3.02 9.43 19.22
CA ALA A 93 1.74 9.96 19.68
C ALA A 93 1.11 11.02 18.76
N PHE A 94 1.93 11.86 18.11
CA PHE A 94 1.44 12.88 17.17
C PHE A 94 0.76 12.26 15.94
N ARG A 95 1.38 11.21 15.33
CA ARG A 95 0.82 10.54 14.16
C ARG A 95 -0.39 9.70 14.52
N ILE A 96 -0.29 8.95 15.63
CA ILE A 96 -1.37 8.09 16.13
C ILE A 96 -2.62 8.92 16.39
N ARG A 97 -2.53 10.01 17.13
CA ARG A 97 -3.66 10.91 17.42
C ARG A 97 -4.36 11.40 16.14
N ARG A 98 -3.60 11.77 15.10
CA ARG A 98 -4.17 12.18 13.81
C ARG A 98 -4.85 11.02 13.07
N ALA A 99 -4.27 9.83 13.11
CA ALA A 99 -4.87 8.63 12.52
C ALA A 99 -6.18 8.27 13.22
N LEU A 100 -6.22 8.31 14.57
CA LEU A 100 -7.44 8.11 15.35
C LEU A 100 -8.54 9.14 15.00
N ALA A 101 -8.18 10.43 14.87
CA ALA A 101 -9.11 11.47 14.45
C ALA A 101 -9.61 11.31 13.02
N LEU A 102 -8.88 10.58 12.18
CA LEU A 102 -9.25 10.28 10.80
C LEU A 102 -10.16 9.05 10.69
N ALA A 103 -9.98 8.05 11.56
CA ALA A 103 -10.69 6.77 11.50
C ALA A 103 -12.22 6.90 11.40
N PRO A 104 -12.92 7.71 12.21
CA PRO A 104 -14.39 7.82 12.14
C PRO A 104 -14.89 8.57 10.91
N LYS A 105 -14.00 9.14 10.08
CA LYS A 105 -14.35 9.87 8.84
C LYS A 105 -14.26 9.01 7.59
N LEU A 106 -13.79 7.78 7.73
CA LEU A 106 -13.54 6.85 6.63
C LEU A 106 -14.41 5.60 6.77
N ASP A 107 -14.74 5.01 5.65
CA ASP A 107 -15.41 3.71 5.63
C ASP A 107 -14.45 2.59 6.06
N ARG A 108 -13.16 2.75 5.70
CA ARG A 108 -12.08 1.84 6.08
C ARG A 108 -10.75 2.60 6.22
N LEU A 109 -10.14 2.50 7.38
CA LEU A 109 -8.76 2.93 7.62
C LEU A 109 -7.93 1.73 8.04
N ILE A 110 -6.88 1.44 7.27
CA ILE A 110 -5.91 0.40 7.58
C ILE A 110 -4.61 1.08 7.98
N LEU A 111 -4.02 0.63 9.09
CA LEU A 111 -2.74 1.14 9.58
C LEU A 111 -1.67 0.05 9.53
N ALA A 112 -0.42 0.47 9.34
CA ALA A 112 0.70 -0.45 9.30
C ALA A 112 1.36 -0.58 10.67
N VAL A 113 1.79 -1.79 11.01
CA VAL A 113 2.61 -2.12 12.17
C VAL A 113 3.74 -3.06 11.74
N ASP A 114 4.92 -2.95 12.36
CA ASP A 114 6.09 -3.79 12.06
C ASP A 114 6.82 -4.32 13.30
N SER A 115 6.37 -3.90 14.49
CA SER A 115 6.97 -4.28 15.76
C SER A 115 5.91 -4.35 16.86
N TRP A 116 6.26 -5.02 17.95
CA TRP A 116 5.39 -5.08 19.13
C TRP A 116 5.20 -3.69 19.77
N GLU A 117 6.26 -2.90 19.82
CA GLU A 117 6.23 -1.54 20.36
C GLU A 117 5.28 -0.63 19.56
N CYS A 118 5.38 -0.69 18.24
CA CYS A 118 4.46 0.02 17.33
C CYS A 118 3.00 -0.39 17.56
N ALA A 119 2.74 -1.71 17.59
CA ALA A 119 1.39 -2.23 17.78
C ALA A 119 0.83 -1.91 19.17
N ARG A 120 1.65 -1.98 20.22
CA ARG A 120 1.26 -1.65 21.60
C ARG A 120 0.86 -0.18 21.74
N GLU A 121 1.70 0.73 21.24
CA GLU A 121 1.41 2.17 21.30
C GLU A 121 0.07 2.49 20.60
N LEU A 122 -0.18 1.84 19.46
CA LEU A 122 -1.42 2.00 18.71
C LEU A 122 -2.63 1.37 19.44
N SER A 123 -2.45 0.18 20.04
CA SER A 123 -3.47 -0.51 20.85
C SER A 123 -3.89 0.32 22.06
N ASP A 124 -2.92 0.81 22.83
CA ASP A 124 -3.17 1.64 24.01
C ASP A 124 -3.99 2.90 23.64
N ALA A 125 -3.61 3.56 22.55
CA ALA A 125 -4.29 4.75 22.06
C ALA A 125 -5.71 4.44 21.53
N ALA A 126 -5.88 3.33 20.81
CA ALA A 126 -7.20 2.89 20.31
C ALA A 126 -8.17 2.57 21.44
N GLN A 127 -7.70 1.90 22.50
CA GLN A 127 -8.49 1.59 23.67
C GLN A 127 -8.94 2.86 24.41
N ALA A 128 -8.04 3.84 24.57
CA ALA A 128 -8.35 5.09 25.24
C ALA A 128 -9.49 5.86 24.53
N GLU A 129 -9.63 5.71 23.23
CA GLU A 129 -10.68 6.33 22.41
C GLU A 129 -11.87 5.37 22.13
N GLY A 130 -11.87 4.14 22.68
CA GLY A 130 -12.93 3.15 22.47
C GLY A 130 -13.02 2.65 21.02
N LEU A 131 -11.91 2.70 20.27
CA LEU A 131 -11.84 2.30 18.86
C LEU A 131 -11.28 0.88 18.70
N CYS A 132 -11.64 0.24 17.57
CA CYS A 132 -10.98 -0.96 17.06
C CYS A 132 -10.41 -0.65 15.68
N LEU A 133 -9.08 -0.58 15.59
CA LEU A 133 -8.36 -0.21 14.37
C LEU A 133 -7.96 -1.43 13.56
N GLU A 134 -8.16 -1.36 12.25
CA GLU A 134 -7.65 -2.37 11.34
C GLU A 134 -6.16 -2.18 11.11
N VAL A 135 -5.37 -3.25 11.28
CA VAL A 135 -3.93 -3.21 11.07
C VAL A 135 -3.45 -4.30 10.13
N ARG A 136 -2.35 -4.01 9.41
CA ARG A 136 -1.58 -4.98 8.63
C ARG A 136 -0.14 -5.01 9.13
N LEU A 137 0.40 -6.22 9.29
CA LEU A 137 1.80 -6.43 9.67
C LEU A 137 2.70 -6.32 8.45
N GLU A 138 3.73 -5.48 8.52
CA GLU A 138 4.76 -5.39 7.49
C GLU A 138 5.76 -6.52 7.64
N ILE A 139 6.03 -7.21 6.53
CA ILE A 139 7.06 -8.24 6.43
C ILE A 139 8.25 -7.68 5.65
N ASP A 140 9.46 -7.78 6.18
CA ASP A 140 10.67 -7.47 5.42
C ASP A 140 11.00 -8.64 4.51
N THR A 141 10.84 -8.42 3.22
CA THR A 141 11.17 -9.39 2.16
C THR A 141 12.49 -9.07 1.47
N GLY A 142 13.35 -8.30 2.13
CA GLY A 142 14.71 -8.01 1.67
C GLY A 142 15.00 -6.55 1.34
N ALA A 143 14.04 -5.63 1.55
CA ALA A 143 14.27 -4.20 1.40
C ALA A 143 15.13 -3.61 2.53
N GLY A 144 15.15 -4.26 3.71
CA GLY A 144 15.95 -3.85 4.86
C GLY A 144 15.61 -2.45 5.39
N ARG A 145 14.36 -2.04 5.26
CA ARG A 145 13.91 -0.68 5.62
C ARG A 145 13.01 -0.65 6.84
N THR A 146 11.90 -1.35 6.75
CA THR A 146 10.85 -1.54 7.77
C THR A 146 10.32 -2.96 7.62
N GLY A 147 9.54 -3.42 8.58
CA GLY A 147 8.98 -4.77 8.56
C GLY A 147 9.70 -5.76 9.47
N VAL A 148 8.95 -6.77 9.88
CA VAL A 148 9.50 -7.88 10.69
C VAL A 148 10.13 -8.91 9.75
N PRO A 149 11.29 -9.50 10.14
CA PRO A 149 11.87 -10.65 9.44
C PRO A 149 10.89 -11.82 9.37
N LEU A 150 10.94 -12.58 8.26
CA LEU A 150 9.99 -13.65 7.96
C LEU A 150 9.87 -14.67 9.11
N GLU A 151 10.98 -15.05 9.69
CA GLU A 151 11.06 -16.03 10.81
C GLU A 151 10.37 -15.55 12.09
N HIS A 152 10.17 -14.25 12.27
CA HIS A 152 9.50 -13.68 13.44
C HIS A 152 8.04 -13.29 13.18
N ALA A 153 7.58 -13.39 11.93
CA ALA A 153 6.27 -12.90 11.51
C ALA A 153 5.11 -13.58 12.26
N ALA A 154 5.13 -14.90 12.40
CA ALA A 154 4.06 -15.65 13.05
C ALA A 154 3.95 -15.31 14.56
N ALA A 155 5.07 -15.25 15.26
CA ALA A 155 5.09 -14.93 16.70
C ALA A 155 4.60 -13.49 16.95
N LEU A 156 5.01 -12.53 16.12
CA LEU A 156 4.55 -11.15 16.25
C LEU A 156 3.07 -11.02 15.88
N ALA A 157 2.61 -11.70 14.82
CA ALA A 157 1.20 -11.70 14.43
C ALA A 157 0.28 -12.24 15.54
N GLN A 158 0.66 -13.33 16.25
CA GLN A 158 -0.09 -13.84 17.41
C GLN A 158 -0.19 -12.79 18.52
N ARG A 159 0.91 -12.11 18.83
CA ARG A 159 0.92 -11.08 19.86
C ARG A 159 0.04 -9.89 19.48
N ILE A 160 0.07 -9.45 18.21
CA ILE A 160 -0.76 -8.34 17.71
C ILE A 160 -2.23 -8.75 17.70
N ALA A 161 -2.58 -9.96 17.26
CA ALA A 161 -3.94 -10.45 17.21
C ALA A 161 -4.60 -10.55 18.60
N ALA A 162 -3.80 -10.69 19.66
CA ALA A 162 -4.26 -10.70 21.05
C ALA A 162 -4.40 -9.29 21.66
N MET A 163 -3.98 -8.22 20.96
CA MET A 163 -4.05 -6.85 21.48
C MET A 163 -5.47 -6.29 21.36
N PRO A 164 -6.06 -5.80 22.46
CA PRO A 164 -7.35 -5.13 22.40
C PRO A 164 -7.27 -3.83 21.60
N GLY A 165 -8.37 -3.44 20.95
CA GLY A 165 -8.41 -2.24 20.11
C GLY A 165 -7.71 -2.38 18.76
N LEU A 166 -7.13 -3.55 18.43
CA LEU A 166 -6.56 -3.84 17.11
C LEU A 166 -7.26 -5.06 16.48
N ARG A 167 -7.36 -5.04 15.17
CA ARG A 167 -7.82 -6.16 14.34
C ARG A 167 -6.80 -6.39 13.23
N LEU A 168 -5.97 -7.41 13.39
CA LEU A 168 -5.00 -7.82 12.37
C LEU A 168 -5.74 -8.51 11.22
N THR A 169 -5.79 -7.88 10.04
CA THR A 169 -6.52 -8.37 8.88
C THR A 169 -5.63 -8.92 7.78
N GLY A 170 -4.35 -8.61 7.80
CA GLY A 170 -3.45 -9.07 6.76
C GLY A 170 -1.99 -8.71 7.00
N ILE A 171 -1.20 -9.04 6.01
CA ILE A 171 0.22 -8.71 5.92
C ILE A 171 0.51 -7.91 4.65
N TYR A 172 1.57 -7.14 4.68
CA TYR A 172 2.03 -6.43 3.49
C TYR A 172 3.56 -6.34 3.46
N THR A 173 4.11 -6.06 2.28
CA THR A 173 5.54 -5.82 2.10
C THR A 173 5.80 -4.75 1.05
N PHE A 174 7.02 -4.24 1.03
CA PHE A 174 7.62 -3.54 -0.10
C PHE A 174 9.01 -4.09 -0.35
N LYS A 175 9.20 -4.72 -1.51
CA LYS A 175 10.49 -5.29 -1.91
C LYS A 175 11.15 -4.51 -3.05
N GLY A 176 10.39 -4.16 -4.09
CA GLY A 176 10.91 -3.54 -5.29
C GLY A 176 11.70 -4.54 -6.16
N LEU A 177 12.68 -4.04 -6.93
CA LEU A 177 13.53 -4.85 -7.80
C LEU A 177 14.73 -5.44 -7.05
N ILE A 178 14.45 -6.34 -6.12
CA ILE A 178 15.45 -7.09 -5.35
C ILE A 178 15.21 -8.57 -5.56
N TYR A 179 16.27 -9.33 -5.83
CA TYR A 179 16.26 -10.77 -5.95
C TYR A 179 17.47 -11.36 -5.21
N GLN A 180 17.25 -12.33 -4.33
CA GLN A 180 18.29 -12.94 -3.45
C GLN A 180 19.14 -11.90 -2.70
N GLY A 181 18.48 -10.83 -2.21
CA GLY A 181 19.14 -9.77 -1.44
C GLY A 181 19.93 -8.76 -2.25
N ALA A 182 19.94 -8.84 -3.59
CA ALA A 182 20.64 -7.92 -4.48
C ALA A 182 19.69 -7.21 -5.46
N PRO A 183 20.00 -5.97 -5.88
CA PRO A 183 19.27 -5.29 -6.92
C PRO A 183 19.27 -6.09 -8.24
N THR A 184 18.13 -6.13 -8.91
CA THR A 184 17.97 -6.81 -10.21
C THR A 184 17.19 -5.93 -11.19
N GLN A 185 17.34 -6.20 -12.49
CA GLN A 185 16.48 -5.65 -13.54
C GLN A 185 15.41 -6.66 -13.99
N ASP A 186 15.49 -7.90 -13.52
CA ASP A 186 14.51 -8.94 -13.80
C ASP A 186 13.31 -8.81 -12.85
N ASN A 187 12.28 -8.17 -13.34
CA ASN A 187 11.05 -7.95 -12.56
C ASN A 187 10.26 -9.24 -12.32
N ILE A 188 10.40 -10.24 -13.17
CA ILE A 188 9.70 -11.53 -13.03
C ILE A 188 10.32 -12.33 -11.87
N LEU A 189 11.66 -12.44 -11.83
CA LEU A 189 12.34 -13.11 -10.72
C LEU A 189 12.07 -12.39 -9.39
N ALA A 190 12.18 -11.05 -9.37
CA ALA A 190 11.88 -10.26 -8.17
C ALA A 190 10.43 -10.46 -7.70
N ALA A 191 9.46 -10.44 -8.60
CA ALA A 191 8.05 -10.62 -8.30
C ALA A 191 7.74 -12.04 -7.77
N LYS A 192 8.33 -13.06 -8.39
CA LYS A 192 8.16 -14.45 -7.98
C LYS A 192 8.64 -14.65 -6.54
N GLU A 193 9.85 -14.21 -6.24
CA GLU A 193 10.43 -14.31 -4.90
C GLU A 193 9.60 -13.51 -3.88
N GLU A 194 9.15 -12.28 -4.22
CA GLU A 194 8.28 -11.46 -3.37
C GLU A 194 6.98 -12.21 -3.03
N GLY A 195 6.34 -12.81 -4.02
CA GLY A 195 5.12 -13.59 -3.85
C GLY A 195 5.34 -14.85 -2.99
N GLU A 196 6.41 -15.60 -3.23
CA GLU A 196 6.75 -16.82 -2.49
C GLU A 196 7.02 -16.51 -1.00
N MET A 197 7.79 -15.47 -0.71
CA MET A 197 8.06 -15.02 0.68
C MET A 197 6.79 -14.59 1.39
N MET A 198 5.91 -13.86 0.72
CA MET A 198 4.64 -13.42 1.31
C MET A 198 3.67 -14.58 1.51
N ALA A 199 3.64 -15.55 0.62
CA ALA A 199 2.85 -16.77 0.79
C ALA A 199 3.37 -17.62 1.96
N GLU A 200 4.69 -17.70 2.15
CA GLU A 200 5.32 -18.38 3.30
C GLU A 200 4.93 -17.70 4.60
N ALA A 201 5.06 -16.35 4.69
CA ALA A 201 4.63 -15.60 5.86
C ALA A 201 3.16 -15.85 6.17
N ALA A 202 2.29 -15.80 5.16
CA ALA A 202 0.85 -16.03 5.33
C ALA A 202 0.54 -17.44 5.84
N ARG A 203 1.22 -18.47 5.30
CA ARG A 203 1.07 -19.87 5.78
C ARG A 203 1.48 -20.01 7.24
N SER A 204 2.65 -19.47 7.60
CA SER A 204 3.19 -19.52 8.96
C SER A 204 2.26 -18.84 9.97
N ILE A 205 1.76 -17.65 9.65
CA ILE A 205 0.82 -16.89 10.50
C ILE A 205 -0.50 -17.63 10.66
N ARG A 206 -1.07 -18.19 9.59
CA ARG A 206 -2.31 -18.97 9.65
C ARG A 206 -2.12 -20.27 10.42
N ALA A 207 -0.99 -20.94 10.26
CA ALA A 207 -0.65 -22.15 11.05
C ALA A 207 -0.50 -21.84 12.54
N ALA A 208 -0.11 -20.63 12.90
CA ALA A 208 -0.06 -20.13 14.27
C ALA A 208 -1.45 -19.73 14.83
N GLY A 209 -2.55 -19.96 14.09
CA GLY A 209 -3.92 -19.71 14.53
C GLY A 209 -4.40 -18.28 14.29
N VAL A 210 -3.67 -17.45 13.58
CA VAL A 210 -4.09 -16.06 13.27
C VAL A 210 -4.76 -15.99 11.91
N ALA A 211 -6.03 -15.61 11.89
CA ALA A 211 -6.81 -15.46 10.67
C ALA A 211 -6.43 -14.13 9.98
N ILE A 212 -5.73 -14.21 8.86
CA ILE A 212 -5.45 -13.08 7.97
C ILE A 212 -6.07 -13.32 6.60
N GLN A 213 -6.65 -12.28 6.02
CA GLN A 213 -7.31 -12.29 4.71
C GLN A 213 -6.38 -11.72 3.64
N ASP A 214 -5.80 -10.54 3.91
CA ASP A 214 -5.06 -9.78 2.94
C ASP A 214 -3.56 -10.14 2.94
N VAL A 215 -3.05 -10.47 1.77
CA VAL A 215 -1.62 -10.65 1.47
C VAL A 215 -1.27 -9.63 0.39
N SER A 216 -0.65 -8.53 0.77
CA SER A 216 -0.48 -7.37 -0.08
C SER A 216 0.99 -7.14 -0.42
N ALA A 217 1.32 -7.22 -1.73
CA ALA A 217 2.68 -7.10 -2.24
C ALA A 217 2.70 -6.41 -3.61
N GLY A 218 3.86 -6.29 -4.23
CA GLY A 218 3.99 -5.72 -5.57
C GLY A 218 4.06 -4.19 -5.59
N SER A 219 4.99 -3.72 -6.38
CA SER A 219 5.24 -2.32 -6.69
C SER A 219 4.97 -2.06 -8.19
N SER A 220 5.25 -0.86 -8.72
CA SER A 220 5.05 -0.61 -10.15
C SER A 220 5.79 -1.59 -11.05
N PRO A 221 7.08 -1.91 -10.84
CA PRO A 221 7.77 -2.87 -11.69
C PRO A 221 7.38 -4.33 -11.47
N THR A 222 6.89 -4.72 -10.27
CA THR A 222 6.62 -6.12 -9.93
C THR A 222 5.13 -6.44 -9.84
N GLY A 223 4.25 -5.44 -9.73
CA GLY A 223 2.84 -5.62 -9.35
C GLY A 223 2.05 -6.55 -10.25
N VAL A 224 2.17 -6.40 -11.57
CA VAL A 224 1.46 -7.30 -12.51
C VAL A 224 1.99 -8.73 -12.40
N ALA A 225 3.33 -8.89 -12.38
CA ALA A 225 3.95 -10.21 -12.31
C ALA A 225 3.66 -10.93 -10.98
N VAL A 226 3.66 -10.20 -9.84
CA VAL A 226 3.32 -10.83 -8.55
C VAL A 226 1.84 -11.18 -8.46
N ALA A 227 0.94 -10.36 -9.03
CA ALA A 227 -0.48 -10.69 -9.11
C ALA A 227 -0.72 -11.99 -9.88
N GLN A 228 -0.02 -12.16 -11.00
CA GLN A 228 -0.11 -13.36 -11.86
C GLN A 228 0.38 -14.65 -11.19
N THR A 229 1.14 -14.56 -10.08
CA THR A 229 1.53 -15.76 -9.31
C THR A 229 0.34 -16.41 -8.59
N GLY A 230 -0.76 -15.68 -8.35
CA GLY A 230 -1.88 -16.13 -7.51
C GLY A 230 -1.55 -16.27 -6.03
N LEU A 231 -0.37 -15.80 -5.59
CA LEU A 231 0.10 -15.92 -4.20
C LEU A 231 -0.28 -14.73 -3.31
N VAL A 232 -0.73 -13.63 -3.91
CA VAL A 232 -1.12 -12.41 -3.22
C VAL A 232 -2.56 -12.03 -3.53
N THR A 233 -3.19 -11.29 -2.63
CA THR A 233 -4.59 -10.85 -2.78
C THR A 233 -4.71 -9.40 -3.23
N GLU A 234 -3.65 -8.61 -3.08
CA GLU A 234 -3.66 -7.18 -3.37
C GLU A 234 -2.29 -6.69 -3.85
N VAL A 235 -2.28 -5.77 -4.83
CA VAL A 235 -1.07 -5.09 -5.32
C VAL A 235 -1.15 -3.57 -5.15
N ARG A 236 0.03 -2.92 -4.94
CA ARG A 236 0.09 -1.49 -4.60
C ARG A 236 1.05 -0.68 -5.47
N PRO A 237 0.95 -0.76 -6.82
CA PRO A 237 1.78 0.05 -7.71
C PRO A 237 1.50 1.56 -7.53
N GLY A 238 2.49 2.41 -7.74
CA GLY A 238 2.34 3.86 -7.60
C GLY A 238 2.77 4.65 -8.83
N THR A 239 4.00 4.48 -9.31
CA THR A 239 4.57 5.27 -10.43
C THR A 239 3.98 4.93 -11.79
N TYR A 240 3.31 3.79 -11.94
CA TYR A 240 2.68 3.35 -13.18
C TYR A 240 1.78 4.41 -13.83
N ILE A 241 1.16 5.27 -13.03
CA ILE A 241 0.19 6.28 -13.52
C ILE A 241 0.82 7.27 -14.49
N PHE A 242 2.08 7.64 -14.29
CA PHE A 242 2.77 8.61 -15.13
C PHE A 242 3.81 8.01 -16.09
N LYS A 243 4.13 6.71 -15.95
CA LYS A 243 5.20 6.04 -16.70
C LYS A 243 6.49 6.85 -16.68
N ASP A 244 7.30 6.73 -15.65
CA ASP A 244 8.65 7.25 -15.72
C ASP A 244 9.53 6.41 -16.66
N GLN A 245 10.69 6.92 -17.05
CA GLN A 245 11.58 6.26 -18.01
C GLN A 245 12.22 4.96 -17.46
N MET A 246 12.03 4.65 -16.18
CA MET A 246 12.56 3.44 -15.53
C MET A 246 11.55 2.29 -15.52
N LEU A 247 10.33 2.52 -15.99
CA LEU A 247 9.21 1.58 -16.10
C LEU A 247 8.75 1.50 -17.56
#